data_2111ef7f486a1177588a4369b1611783
#
_entry.id   2111ef7f486a1177588a4369b1611783
#
_cell.length_a   1.000
_cell.length_b   1.000
_cell.length_c   1.000
_cell.angle_alpha   90.00
_cell.angle_beta   90.00
_cell.angle_gamma   90.00
#
_symmetry.space_group_name_H-M   'P 1'
#
loop_
_entity.id
_entity.type
_entity.pdbx_description
1 polymer ?
#
loop_
_entity_poly.entity_id
_entity_poly.type
_entity_poly.pdbx_seq_one_letter_code
_entity_poly.pdbx_strand_id
1 'polypeptide(L)'
;MTDIFEKIKLPRDWENELNHYSNMASLIKPLRFIESEIEKGKDISPSTQELFKAFEYCSFSSTKVVIFGQDPYFQKNVANGLAFSVRKNNSIPASLKNIFQEIKNDIGLLSNQNGCLKAWATQGVLLLNSSLSVEVGKAGSHSKIGCCLLYTSDAADDGVG
;
A
#
# COMPACT_ATOMS: atom_id res chain seq x y z
N MET A 1 2.52 26.18 3.92
CA MET A 1 2.44 24.83 3.30
C MET A 1 2.85 23.85 4.37
N THR A 2 1.99 22.93 4.73
CA THR A 2 2.34 21.93 5.76
C THR A 2 3.08 20.79 5.06
N ASP A 3 4.32 20.56 5.46
CA ASP A 3 5.20 19.53 4.91
C ASP A 3 4.50 18.15 4.96
N ILE A 4 4.49 17.41 3.85
CA ILE A 4 3.90 16.08 3.78
C ILE A 4 4.52 15.14 4.83
N PHE A 5 5.80 15.35 5.18
CA PHE A 5 6.52 14.58 6.19
C PHE A 5 6.01 14.80 7.62
N GLU A 6 5.37 15.95 7.92
CA GLU A 6 4.73 16.14 9.21
C GLU A 6 3.44 15.33 9.37
N LYS A 7 2.78 15.04 8.23
CA LYS A 7 1.49 14.35 8.19
C LYS A 7 1.63 12.83 8.06
N ILE A 8 2.76 12.35 7.53
CA ILE A 8 2.98 10.95 7.23
C ILE A 8 4.09 10.43 8.13
N LYS A 9 3.71 9.66 9.16
CA LYS A 9 4.68 8.99 10.04
C LYS A 9 4.46 7.49 9.97
N LEU A 10 5.56 6.77 9.81
CA LEU A 10 5.55 5.33 10.04
C LEU A 10 5.34 5.04 11.53
N PRO A 11 4.63 3.98 11.90
CA PRO A 11 4.63 3.48 13.27
C PRO A 11 6.06 3.17 13.75
N ARG A 12 6.35 3.44 15.02
CA ARG A 12 7.73 3.33 15.58
C ARG A 12 8.35 1.94 15.43
N ASP A 13 7.56 0.90 15.54
CA ASP A 13 8.04 -0.48 15.35
C ASP A 13 8.53 -0.70 13.91
N TRP A 14 7.80 -0.23 12.92
CA TRP A 14 8.21 -0.25 11.52
C TRP A 14 9.40 0.67 11.23
N GLU A 15 9.40 1.87 11.82
CA GLU A 15 10.50 2.82 11.66
C GLU A 15 11.82 2.24 12.17
N ASN A 16 11.82 1.61 13.34
CA ASN A 16 13.00 0.98 13.92
C ASN A 16 13.57 -0.12 13.03
N GLU A 17 12.72 -1.03 12.55
CA GLU A 17 13.15 -2.15 11.71
C GLU A 17 13.61 -1.68 10.33
N LEU A 18 12.87 -0.78 9.68
CA LEU A 18 13.24 -0.26 8.37
C LEU A 18 14.51 0.59 8.43
N ASN A 19 14.78 1.33 9.50
CA ASN A 19 16.04 2.05 9.69
C ASN A 19 17.23 1.11 9.83
N HIS A 20 16.99 -0.10 10.34
CA HIS A 20 18.04 -1.12 10.47
C HIS A 20 18.42 -1.75 9.12
N TYR A 21 17.44 -1.98 8.23
CA TYR A 21 17.61 -2.70 6.96
C TYR A 21 17.62 -1.83 5.72
N SER A 22 17.00 -0.65 5.76
CA SER A 22 16.93 0.26 4.61
C SER A 22 17.12 1.71 5.03
N ASN A 23 17.74 2.48 4.15
CA ASN A 23 17.88 3.90 4.38
C ASN A 23 16.49 4.57 4.20
N MET A 24 15.93 5.16 5.28
CA MET A 24 14.69 5.97 5.22
C MET A 24 14.75 7.06 4.13
N ALA A 25 15.94 7.43 3.68
CA ALA A 25 16.10 8.31 2.54
C ALA A 25 15.43 7.80 1.25
N SER A 26 15.24 6.49 1.12
CA SER A 26 14.52 5.89 -0.02
C SER A 26 13.04 6.31 -0.09
N LEU A 27 12.43 6.69 1.03
CA LEU A 27 11.07 7.22 1.10
C LEU A 27 10.95 8.68 0.74
N ILE A 28 12.01 9.45 0.93
CA ILE A 28 11.99 10.91 0.74
C ILE A 28 11.63 11.25 -0.71
N LYS A 29 12.26 10.58 -1.66
CA LYS A 29 12.03 10.84 -3.10
C LYS A 29 10.58 10.57 -3.53
N PRO A 30 9.97 9.42 -3.21
CA PRO A 30 8.56 9.16 -3.49
C PRO A 30 7.61 10.16 -2.82
N LEU A 31 7.83 10.50 -1.55
CA LEU A 31 6.95 11.42 -0.83
C LEU A 31 7.03 12.84 -1.38
N ARG A 32 8.23 13.35 -1.70
CA ARG A 32 8.40 14.66 -2.37
C ARG A 32 7.77 14.67 -3.75
N PHE A 33 7.82 13.56 -4.48
CA PHE A 33 7.12 13.46 -5.76
C PHE A 33 5.61 13.58 -5.56
N ILE A 34 5.03 12.85 -4.61
CA ILE A 34 3.59 12.92 -4.32
C ILE A 34 3.19 14.36 -3.94
N GLU A 35 3.99 15.03 -3.09
CA GLU A 35 3.78 16.43 -2.71
C GLU A 35 3.77 17.35 -3.93
N SER A 36 4.76 17.23 -4.82
CA SER A 36 4.82 17.99 -6.07
C SER A 36 3.63 17.76 -6.98
N GLU A 37 3.11 16.53 -7.07
CA GLU A 37 1.92 16.24 -7.87
C GLU A 37 0.66 16.89 -7.28
N ILE A 38 0.54 16.91 -5.95
CA ILE A 38 -0.55 17.61 -5.24
C ILE A 38 -0.46 19.13 -5.46
N GLU A 39 0.74 19.71 -5.39
CA GLU A 39 0.97 21.14 -5.65
C GLU A 39 0.60 21.56 -7.09
N LYS A 40 0.75 20.65 -8.05
CA LYS A 40 0.29 20.80 -9.43
C LYS A 40 -1.23 20.66 -9.60
N GLY A 41 -1.97 20.48 -8.51
CA GLY A 41 -3.43 20.33 -8.51
C GLY A 41 -3.95 18.96 -8.93
N LYS A 42 -3.11 17.92 -8.88
CA LYS A 42 -3.54 16.56 -9.21
C LYS A 42 -4.23 15.91 -8.02
N ASP A 43 -5.31 15.20 -8.29
CA ASP A 43 -5.97 14.33 -7.32
C ASP A 43 -5.16 13.02 -7.16
N ILE A 44 -4.78 12.67 -5.95
CA ILE A 44 -4.00 11.48 -5.61
C ILE A 44 -4.86 10.47 -4.85
N SER A 45 -4.71 9.19 -5.16
CA SER A 45 -5.38 8.06 -4.50
C SER A 45 -4.34 7.08 -3.94
N PRO A 46 -4.49 6.59 -2.70
CA PRO A 46 -5.38 7.07 -1.65
C PRO A 46 -4.99 8.47 -1.16
N SER A 47 -5.74 9.03 -0.20
CA SER A 47 -5.38 10.31 0.42
C SER A 47 -4.02 10.21 1.14
N THR A 48 -3.34 11.34 1.34
CA THR A 48 -2.02 11.36 1.99
C THR A 48 -2.03 10.72 3.38
N GLN A 49 -3.12 10.87 4.15
CA GLN A 49 -3.28 10.25 5.47
C GLN A 49 -3.42 8.72 5.40
N GLU A 50 -3.59 8.16 4.22
CA GLU A 50 -3.82 6.72 4.04
C GLU A 50 -2.64 6.00 3.39
N LEU A 51 -1.58 6.71 3.00
CA LEU A 51 -0.42 6.12 2.31
C LEU A 51 0.24 5.00 3.14
N PHE A 52 0.23 5.12 4.47
CA PHE A 52 0.88 4.16 5.38
C PHE A 52 -0.09 3.32 6.22
N LYS A 53 -1.37 3.26 5.84
CA LYS A 53 -2.39 2.49 6.58
C LYS A 53 -2.08 1.00 6.72
N ALA A 54 -1.36 0.42 5.76
CA ALA A 54 -0.92 -0.97 5.84
C ALA A 54 -0.03 -1.19 7.09
N PHE A 55 0.89 -0.28 7.34
CA PHE A 55 1.79 -0.31 8.49
C PHE A 55 1.08 0.05 9.82
N GLU A 56 0.09 0.96 9.77
CA GLU A 56 -0.68 1.33 10.97
C GLU A 56 -1.58 0.19 11.46
N TYR A 57 -2.15 -0.61 10.55
CA TYR A 57 -3.06 -1.69 10.90
C TYR A 57 -2.37 -3.03 11.17
N CYS A 58 -1.15 -3.21 10.67
CA CYS A 58 -0.36 -4.41 10.86
C CYS A 58 1.01 -4.02 11.43
N SER A 59 1.24 -4.25 12.71
CA SER A 59 2.54 -3.98 13.34
C SER A 59 3.60 -4.94 12.82
N PHE A 60 4.86 -4.54 12.86
CA PHE A 60 5.97 -5.40 12.44
C PHE A 60 5.96 -6.73 13.20
N SER A 61 5.86 -6.67 14.52
CA SER A 61 5.86 -7.85 15.40
C SER A 61 4.64 -8.77 15.23
N SER A 62 3.50 -8.24 14.73
CA SER A 62 2.30 -9.04 14.47
C SER A 62 2.22 -9.58 13.04
N THR A 63 3.14 -9.16 12.15
CA THR A 63 3.11 -9.57 10.74
C THR A 63 3.36 -11.06 10.59
N LYS A 64 2.43 -11.76 9.99
CA LYS A 64 2.47 -13.20 9.69
C LYS A 64 2.59 -13.49 8.19
N VAL A 65 1.96 -12.63 7.38
CA VAL A 65 1.89 -12.76 5.93
C VAL A 65 2.05 -11.40 5.31
N VAL A 66 2.81 -11.31 4.23
CA VAL A 66 2.94 -10.10 3.40
C VAL A 66 2.33 -10.36 2.04
N ILE A 67 1.38 -9.55 1.63
CA ILE A 67 0.76 -9.61 0.31
C ILE A 67 1.06 -8.32 -0.43
N PHE A 68 1.73 -8.43 -1.58
CA PHE A 68 2.04 -7.29 -2.42
C PHE A 68 0.99 -7.10 -3.51
N GLY A 69 0.40 -5.89 -3.55
CA GLY A 69 -0.32 -5.39 -4.70
C GLY A 69 0.61 -4.57 -5.59
N GLN A 70 0.16 -4.23 -6.79
CA GLN A 70 0.91 -3.40 -7.72
C GLN A 70 0.78 -1.91 -7.35
N ASP A 71 -0.42 -1.36 -7.46
CA ASP A 71 -0.75 0.04 -7.21
C ASP A 71 -2.16 0.16 -6.60
N PRO A 72 -2.49 1.27 -5.95
CA PRO A 72 -3.83 1.52 -5.44
C PRO A 72 -4.86 1.62 -6.56
N TYR A 73 -6.12 1.39 -6.25
CA TYR A 73 -7.20 1.68 -7.18
C TYR A 73 -7.22 3.16 -7.54
N PHE A 74 -7.23 3.43 -8.85
CA PHE A 74 -7.14 4.79 -9.40
C PHE A 74 -8.46 5.56 -9.39
N GLN A 75 -9.58 4.88 -9.10
CA GLN A 75 -10.88 5.54 -8.98
C GLN A 75 -10.92 6.38 -7.69
N LYS A 76 -11.52 7.55 -7.78
CA LYS A 76 -11.67 8.47 -6.65
C LYS A 76 -12.44 7.79 -5.50
N ASN A 77 -11.94 7.92 -4.28
CA ASN A 77 -12.56 7.38 -3.06
C ASN A 77 -12.71 5.85 -3.00
N VAL A 78 -11.98 5.08 -3.79
CA VAL A 78 -11.99 3.61 -3.75
C VAL A 78 -10.89 3.06 -2.86
N ALA A 79 -9.63 3.39 -3.11
CA ALA A 79 -8.50 2.95 -2.31
C ALA A 79 -8.56 3.47 -0.86
N ASN A 80 -8.06 2.67 0.08
CA ASN A 80 -8.04 2.97 1.51
C ASN A 80 -6.67 2.69 2.17
N GLY A 81 -5.60 2.65 1.36
CA GLY A 81 -4.22 2.46 1.82
C GLY A 81 -3.79 1.01 2.05
N LEU A 82 -4.66 0.04 1.79
CA LEU A 82 -4.34 -1.40 1.83
C LEU A 82 -4.42 -1.99 0.43
N ALA A 83 -3.46 -2.84 0.06
CA ALA A 83 -3.49 -3.55 -1.21
C ALA A 83 -4.77 -4.39 -1.35
N PHE A 84 -5.37 -4.40 -2.55
CA PHE A 84 -6.62 -5.08 -2.91
C PHE A 84 -7.86 -4.60 -2.18
N SER A 85 -7.74 -3.78 -1.13
CA SER A 85 -8.84 -3.33 -0.29
C SER A 85 -9.52 -2.09 -0.85
N VAL A 86 -10.83 -2.02 -0.68
CA VAL A 86 -11.64 -0.84 -1.01
C VAL A 86 -12.35 -0.32 0.23
N ARG A 87 -12.75 0.96 0.21
CA ARG A 87 -13.59 1.51 1.27
C ARG A 87 -14.91 0.76 1.36
N LYS A 88 -15.46 0.68 2.57
CA LYS A 88 -16.83 0.20 2.78
C LYS A 88 -17.78 0.93 1.81
N ASN A 89 -18.76 0.23 1.31
CA ASN A 89 -19.76 0.73 0.35
C ASN A 89 -19.29 0.88 -1.11
N ASN A 90 -18.02 0.60 -1.43
CA ASN A 90 -17.61 0.45 -2.82
C ASN A 90 -17.87 -0.98 -3.32
N SER A 91 -18.13 -1.11 -4.61
CA SER A 91 -18.21 -2.42 -5.27
C SER A 91 -16.88 -3.16 -5.14
N ILE A 92 -16.94 -4.47 -4.92
CA ILE A 92 -15.75 -5.32 -4.82
C ILE A 92 -15.13 -5.46 -6.22
N PRO A 93 -13.86 -5.04 -6.41
CA PRO A 93 -13.18 -5.16 -7.70
C PRO A 93 -12.95 -6.62 -8.12
N ALA A 94 -12.73 -6.85 -9.42
CA ALA A 94 -12.55 -8.20 -9.96
C ALA A 94 -11.38 -8.94 -9.32
N SER A 95 -10.24 -8.26 -9.09
CA SER A 95 -9.07 -8.84 -8.42
C SER A 95 -9.40 -9.36 -7.02
N LEU A 96 -10.13 -8.58 -6.22
CA LEU A 96 -10.53 -8.99 -4.88
C LEU A 96 -11.61 -10.09 -4.90
N LYS A 97 -12.53 -10.08 -5.90
CA LYS A 97 -13.48 -11.18 -6.09
C LYS A 97 -12.76 -12.50 -6.37
N ASN A 98 -11.72 -12.48 -7.20
CA ASN A 98 -10.91 -13.66 -7.48
C ASN A 98 -10.23 -14.20 -6.21
N ILE A 99 -9.63 -13.32 -5.40
CA ILE A 99 -9.04 -13.69 -4.11
C ILE A 99 -10.09 -14.35 -3.21
N PHE A 100 -11.27 -13.76 -3.07
CA PHE A 100 -12.35 -14.34 -2.28
C PHE A 100 -12.83 -15.69 -2.83
N GLN A 101 -12.88 -15.83 -4.16
CA GLN A 101 -13.28 -17.11 -4.78
C GLN A 101 -12.27 -18.22 -4.48
N GLU A 102 -10.96 -17.91 -4.57
CA GLU A 102 -9.92 -18.89 -4.24
C GLU A 102 -9.95 -19.29 -2.76
N ILE A 103 -10.10 -18.33 -1.85
CA ILE A 103 -10.27 -18.65 -0.43
C ILE A 103 -11.49 -19.53 -0.19
N LYS A 104 -12.61 -19.24 -0.87
CA LYS A 104 -13.83 -20.06 -0.78
C LYS A 104 -13.61 -21.47 -1.31
N ASN A 105 -12.86 -21.60 -2.41
CA ASN A 105 -12.55 -22.92 -2.99
C ASN A 105 -11.65 -23.76 -2.08
N ASP A 106 -10.69 -23.12 -1.40
CA ASP A 106 -9.69 -23.78 -0.55
C ASP A 106 -10.26 -24.17 0.82
N ILE A 107 -10.88 -23.23 1.54
CA ILE A 107 -11.34 -23.44 2.93
C ILE A 107 -12.85 -23.48 3.13
N GLY A 108 -13.64 -23.27 2.09
CA GLY A 108 -15.10 -23.41 2.11
C GLY A 108 -15.89 -22.29 2.81
N LEU A 109 -15.23 -21.35 3.48
CA LEU A 109 -15.87 -20.31 4.26
C LEU A 109 -15.41 -18.91 3.84
N LEU A 110 -16.38 -18.03 3.60
CA LEU A 110 -16.17 -16.58 3.56
C LEU A 110 -17.20 -15.92 4.47
N SER A 111 -16.78 -15.54 5.66
CA SER A 111 -17.58 -14.65 6.49
C SER A 111 -17.35 -13.21 6.05
N ASN A 112 -18.46 -12.50 5.83
CA ASN A 112 -18.52 -11.06 5.64
C ASN A 112 -17.73 -10.50 4.43
N GLN A 113 -18.32 -10.63 3.25
CA GLN A 113 -17.78 -10.14 1.98
C GLN A 113 -18.00 -8.62 1.81
N ASN A 114 -17.36 -7.80 2.64
CA ASN A 114 -17.16 -6.42 2.25
C ASN A 114 -15.75 -6.23 1.70
N GLY A 115 -15.55 -5.31 0.77
CA GLY A 115 -14.25 -5.10 0.14
C GLY A 115 -13.18 -4.47 1.04
N CYS A 116 -13.49 -4.18 2.32
CA CYS A 116 -12.55 -3.58 3.26
C CYS A 116 -11.77 -4.66 4.02
N LEU A 117 -10.47 -4.79 3.72
CA LEU A 117 -9.60 -5.83 4.28
C LEU A 117 -8.90 -5.42 5.59
N LYS A 118 -9.36 -4.36 6.26
CA LYS A 118 -8.79 -3.93 7.55
C LYS A 118 -8.75 -5.07 8.56
N ALA A 119 -9.77 -5.92 8.61
CA ALA A 119 -9.82 -7.06 9.52
C ALA A 119 -8.70 -8.09 9.25
N TRP A 120 -8.23 -8.21 8.02
CA TRP A 120 -7.08 -9.05 7.69
C TRP A 120 -5.79 -8.41 8.19
N ALA A 121 -5.63 -7.10 7.95
CA ALA A 121 -4.45 -6.37 8.39
C ALA A 121 -4.26 -6.45 9.91
N THR A 122 -5.32 -6.26 10.69
CA THR A 122 -5.27 -6.35 12.16
C THR A 122 -5.01 -7.77 12.69
N GLN A 123 -5.09 -8.80 11.86
CA GLN A 123 -4.73 -10.18 12.19
C GLN A 123 -3.31 -10.58 11.77
N GLY A 124 -2.55 -9.63 11.21
CA GLY A 124 -1.15 -9.84 10.84
C GLY A 124 -0.93 -10.07 9.33
N VAL A 125 -1.86 -9.66 8.47
CA VAL A 125 -1.66 -9.65 7.02
C VAL A 125 -1.24 -8.26 6.58
N LEU A 126 0.03 -8.06 6.25
CA LEU A 126 0.52 -6.80 5.69
C LEU A 126 0.10 -6.71 4.22
N LEU A 127 -0.83 -5.82 3.91
CA LEU A 127 -1.38 -5.59 2.57
C LEU A 127 -0.73 -4.36 1.95
N LEU A 128 0.40 -4.51 1.28
CA LEU A 128 1.23 -3.42 0.79
C LEU A 128 1.25 -3.35 -0.73
N ASN A 129 1.07 -2.16 -1.31
CA ASN A 129 1.29 -1.94 -2.74
C ASN A 129 2.76 -1.57 -3.01
N SER A 130 3.28 -2.03 -4.15
CA SER A 130 4.61 -1.64 -4.62
C SER A 130 4.70 -0.14 -4.96
N SER A 131 3.59 0.45 -5.39
CA SER A 131 3.42 1.91 -5.48
C SER A 131 2.39 2.36 -4.45
N LEU A 132 2.75 3.29 -3.55
CA LEU A 132 1.85 3.73 -2.48
C LEU A 132 0.71 4.62 -2.96
N SER A 133 0.82 5.18 -4.16
CA SER A 133 -0.16 6.13 -4.69
C SER A 133 -0.29 6.05 -6.21
N VAL A 134 -1.37 6.60 -6.72
CA VAL A 134 -1.62 6.86 -8.15
C VAL A 134 -2.31 8.20 -8.33
N GLU A 135 -2.19 8.80 -9.53
CA GLU A 135 -3.07 9.90 -9.93
C GLU A 135 -4.47 9.35 -10.20
N VAL A 136 -5.51 10.00 -9.68
CA VAL A 136 -6.91 9.62 -9.92
C VAL A 136 -7.19 9.56 -11.42
N GLY A 137 -7.78 8.46 -11.86
CA GLY A 137 -8.07 8.21 -13.27
C GLY A 137 -6.93 7.58 -14.08
N LYS A 138 -5.71 7.42 -13.51
CA LYS A 138 -4.54 6.93 -14.25
C LYS A 138 -3.85 5.78 -13.53
N ALA A 139 -4.23 4.54 -13.86
CA ALA A 139 -3.58 3.34 -13.34
C ALA A 139 -2.07 3.35 -13.60
N GLY A 140 -1.27 2.92 -12.61
CA GLY A 140 0.17 2.79 -12.73
C GLY A 140 0.95 4.11 -12.88
N SER A 141 0.31 5.27 -12.76
CA SER A 141 0.93 6.58 -12.99
C SER A 141 2.17 6.85 -12.13
N HIS A 142 2.27 6.22 -10.95
CA HIS A 142 3.39 6.37 -10.01
C HIS A 142 4.29 5.13 -9.91
N SER A 143 4.10 4.11 -10.76
CA SER A 143 4.82 2.84 -10.69
C SER A 143 6.33 2.97 -10.87
N LYS A 144 6.80 3.97 -11.62
CA LYS A 144 8.24 4.22 -11.86
C LYS A 144 8.97 4.96 -10.75
N ILE A 145 8.26 5.40 -9.71
CA ILE A 145 8.84 6.24 -8.65
C ILE A 145 9.53 5.38 -7.57
N GLY A 146 9.24 4.08 -7.58
CA GLY A 146 9.88 3.10 -6.71
C GLY A 146 9.60 3.37 -5.22
N CYS A 147 8.40 3.07 -4.77
CA CYS A 147 8.02 3.26 -3.37
C CYS A 147 7.84 1.93 -2.63
N CYS A 148 8.55 0.87 -3.06
CA CYS A 148 8.56 -0.36 -2.27
C CYS A 148 9.61 -0.27 -1.18
N LEU A 149 9.20 0.06 0.02
CA LEU A 149 10.02 0.09 1.23
C LEU A 149 10.72 -1.24 1.54
N LEU A 150 10.21 -2.33 1.01
CA LEU A 150 10.68 -3.69 1.28
C LEU A 150 11.42 -4.30 0.07
N TYR A 151 11.46 -3.59 -1.07
CA TYR A 151 12.18 -4.03 -2.24
C TYR A 151 13.55 -3.34 -2.27
N THR A 152 14.52 -3.93 -1.61
CA THR A 152 15.92 -3.51 -1.75
C THR A 152 16.43 -3.99 -3.10
N SER A 153 17.26 -3.19 -3.73
CA SER A 153 17.84 -3.40 -5.05
C SER A 153 18.79 -4.62 -5.18
N ASP A 154 18.89 -5.44 -4.17
CA ASP A 154 19.75 -6.64 -4.16
C ASP A 154 19.24 -7.76 -5.08
N ALA A 155 18.00 -7.68 -5.57
CA ALA A 155 17.49 -8.64 -6.55
C ALA A 155 17.89 -8.30 -8.02
N ALA A 156 18.60 -7.19 -8.24
CA ALA A 156 18.97 -6.75 -9.60
C ALA A 156 20.43 -7.05 -9.96
N ASP A 157 21.22 -7.64 -9.06
CA ASP A 157 22.65 -7.89 -9.27
C ASP A 157 23.03 -9.38 -9.38
N ASP A 158 22.06 -10.28 -9.51
CA ASP A 158 22.34 -11.62 -10.03
C ASP A 158 22.46 -11.54 -11.55
N GLY A 159 23.57 -10.93 -11.97
CA GLY A 159 24.02 -10.92 -13.33
C GLY A 159 24.12 -12.34 -13.85
N VAL A 160 23.30 -12.65 -14.83
CA VAL A 160 23.46 -13.80 -15.68
C VAL A 160 24.78 -13.61 -16.42
N GLY A 161 25.80 -14.33 -15.99
CA GLY A 161 26.99 -14.58 -16.79
C GLY A 161 26.68 -15.64 -17.86
#